data_b7b91b07137caf7e232ec44ff88f8229
#
_entry.id   b7b91b07137caf7e232ec44ff88f8229
#
_cell.length_a   1.000
_cell.length_b   1.000
_cell.length_c   1.000
_cell.angle_alpha   90.00
_cell.angle_beta   90.00
_cell.angle_gamma   90.00
#
_symmetry.space_group_name_H-M   'P 1'
#
loop_
_entity.id
_entity.type
_entity.pdbx_description
1 polymer ?
#
loop_
_entity_poly.entity_id
_entity_poly.type
_entity_poly.pdbx_seq_one_letter_code
_entity_poly.pdbx_strand_id
1 'polypeptide(L)'
;MSLVEKLFGSFSDRELKKVNPITKQVLALEPKYQAMSDADLQAQTAAFKQQLAEGKTLDDILPDAFAVCREAAWRVLGMKHFPVQVTGGIALHRGDIAEMQTGEGKTLVATLPAYLNALTGEGVHIVTVNDYLAKRDSEWMGKLYRWLGLTVGLIVQGMDGDARRAAYNADITYGTNNEFGFDYLRDNMVTYKANMVQRGHAYAIVDEVDSILIDEARTPLIISGRGEDSSSLYTQVDRFVRTLRKSVVVELEDKVSTDEQADGDYVVDEKHKTCTLTAAGIKKAEAYFKVENLAAAENMTLAHHIDQAIKAYGVMQRDIDYVVKDGQVIIVDEFTGRLMIGRRYNEGLHQAIEAKEGVKIAAESKTLATITFQNYFRMYKKLSGMTGTARTEATEFTEIYGLNIVSVPTNRPVQRKDYPDAIYKTVEGKYRAVIEQVMECHKNGQPVLVGTVSVEKSEILAKMLQRHTRDFNVLNAKNHEREAEIVAQAGKKGAITIATNMAGRGTDIMLGGNAE
;
A
#
# COMPACT_ATOMS: atom_id res chain seq x y z
N MET A 1 -8.25 24.17 16.35
CA MET A 1 -9.69 23.99 16.56
C MET A 1 -10.40 25.30 16.28
N SER A 2 -11.35 25.29 15.34
CA SER A 2 -12.17 26.46 15.05
C SER A 2 -13.14 26.76 16.22
N LEU A 3 -13.67 28.00 16.30
CA LEU A 3 -14.67 28.36 17.32
C LEU A 3 -15.93 27.47 17.25
N VAL A 4 -16.26 26.99 16.06
CA VAL A 4 -17.37 26.06 15.79
C VAL A 4 -17.09 24.68 16.39
N GLU A 5 -15.87 24.17 16.28
CA GLU A 5 -15.47 22.89 16.89
C GLU A 5 -15.47 22.95 18.42
N LYS A 6 -15.16 24.10 19.00
CA LYS A 6 -15.24 24.28 20.47
C LYS A 6 -16.68 24.28 21.01
N LEU A 7 -17.63 24.74 20.21
CA LEU A 7 -19.07 24.82 20.61
C LEU A 7 -19.86 23.56 20.28
N PHE A 8 -19.57 22.90 19.16
CA PHE A 8 -20.38 21.79 18.63
C PHE A 8 -19.64 20.45 18.58
N GLY A 9 -18.39 20.38 19.00
CA GLY A 9 -17.52 19.21 18.86
C GLY A 9 -17.00 19.02 17.45
N SER A 10 -16.02 18.14 17.27
CA SER A 10 -15.51 17.74 15.96
C SER A 10 -16.57 16.97 15.16
N PHE A 11 -16.32 16.78 13.85
CA PHE A 11 -17.18 15.88 13.03
C PHE A 11 -17.26 14.49 13.66
N SER A 12 -16.12 13.92 14.06
CA SER A 12 -16.06 12.61 14.74
C SER A 12 -16.90 12.56 16.02
N ASP A 13 -16.90 13.61 16.85
CA ASP A 13 -17.70 13.64 18.08
C ASP A 13 -19.19 13.60 17.79
N ARG A 14 -19.64 14.26 16.72
CA ARG A 14 -21.05 14.25 16.30
C ARG A 14 -21.46 12.88 15.74
N GLU A 15 -20.60 12.26 14.93
CA GLU A 15 -20.86 10.93 14.40
C GLU A 15 -20.84 9.87 15.51
N LEU A 16 -19.89 9.93 16.43
CA LEU A 16 -19.85 9.06 17.61
C LEU A 16 -21.13 9.16 18.45
N LYS A 17 -21.71 10.36 18.60
CA LYS A 17 -23.01 10.53 19.28
C LYS A 17 -24.15 9.79 18.58
N LYS A 18 -24.15 9.69 17.24
CA LYS A 18 -25.14 8.93 16.46
C LYS A 18 -24.88 7.43 16.50
N VAL A 19 -23.62 7.02 16.53
CA VAL A 19 -23.20 5.60 16.51
C VAL A 19 -23.32 4.95 17.90
N ASN A 20 -23.02 5.66 18.97
CA ASN A 20 -23.03 5.13 20.34
C ASN A 20 -24.36 4.48 20.77
N PRO A 21 -25.55 5.01 20.44
CA PRO A 21 -26.81 4.33 20.76
C PRO A 21 -26.91 2.96 20.09
N ILE A 22 -26.48 2.84 18.83
CA ILE A 22 -26.49 1.58 18.08
C ILE A 22 -25.49 0.60 18.69
N THR A 23 -24.29 1.07 19.03
CA THR A 23 -23.30 0.26 19.78
C THR A 23 -23.91 -0.31 21.07
N LYS A 24 -24.62 0.52 21.84
CA LYS A 24 -25.30 0.06 23.06
C LYS A 24 -26.38 -0.99 22.78
N GLN A 25 -27.13 -0.85 21.68
CA GLN A 25 -28.11 -1.85 21.26
C GLN A 25 -27.45 -3.19 20.94
N VAL A 26 -26.33 -3.18 20.16
CA VAL A 26 -25.56 -4.39 19.86
C VAL A 26 -25.09 -5.08 21.13
N LEU A 27 -24.53 -4.33 22.08
CA LEU A 27 -24.04 -4.88 23.34
C LEU A 27 -25.18 -5.42 24.23
N ALA A 28 -26.34 -4.77 24.24
CA ALA A 28 -27.52 -5.20 25.01
C ALA A 28 -28.10 -6.54 24.50
N LEU A 29 -27.83 -6.90 23.24
CA LEU A 29 -28.24 -8.19 22.66
C LEU A 29 -27.31 -9.36 23.03
N GLU A 30 -26.19 -9.13 23.72
CA GLU A 30 -25.25 -10.18 24.12
C GLU A 30 -25.90 -11.34 24.86
N PRO A 31 -26.73 -11.15 25.91
CA PRO A 31 -27.34 -12.27 26.62
C PRO A 31 -28.22 -13.13 25.72
N LYS A 32 -28.94 -12.51 24.76
CA LYS A 32 -29.81 -13.21 23.80
C LYS A 32 -29.02 -14.21 22.97
N TYR A 33 -27.92 -13.76 22.36
CA TYR A 33 -27.15 -14.59 21.44
C TYR A 33 -26.19 -15.53 22.16
N GLN A 34 -25.70 -15.16 23.34
CA GLN A 34 -24.88 -16.03 24.19
C GLN A 34 -25.67 -17.27 24.67
N ALA A 35 -27.00 -17.15 24.87
CA ALA A 35 -27.84 -18.26 25.27
C ALA A 35 -28.21 -19.23 24.14
N MET A 36 -27.97 -18.86 22.88
CA MET A 36 -28.25 -19.72 21.72
C MET A 36 -27.28 -20.87 21.59
N SER A 37 -27.76 -22.01 21.08
CA SER A 37 -26.89 -23.09 20.63
C SER A 37 -26.07 -22.64 19.39
N ASP A 38 -25.01 -23.37 19.04
CA ASP A 38 -24.24 -23.08 17.83
C ASP A 38 -25.11 -23.17 16.58
N ALA A 39 -25.98 -24.18 16.49
CA ALA A 39 -26.89 -24.37 15.36
C ALA A 39 -27.89 -23.20 15.22
N ASP A 40 -28.46 -22.72 16.34
CA ASP A 40 -29.40 -21.59 16.33
C ASP A 40 -28.70 -20.29 15.97
N LEU A 41 -27.43 -20.10 16.41
CA LEU A 41 -26.65 -18.92 16.08
C LEU A 41 -26.26 -18.90 14.60
N GLN A 42 -25.87 -20.03 14.05
CA GLN A 42 -25.59 -20.20 12.60
C GLN A 42 -26.83 -19.97 11.75
N ALA A 43 -28.00 -20.43 12.20
CA ALA A 43 -29.27 -20.25 11.50
C ALA A 43 -29.70 -18.78 11.37
N GLN A 44 -29.15 -17.87 12.20
CA GLN A 44 -29.44 -16.44 12.10
C GLN A 44 -29.02 -15.85 10.75
N THR A 45 -27.97 -16.36 10.10
CA THR A 45 -27.56 -15.90 8.77
C THR A 45 -28.68 -16.08 7.74
N ALA A 46 -29.32 -17.25 7.71
CA ALA A 46 -30.46 -17.49 6.82
C ALA A 46 -31.67 -16.62 7.17
N ALA A 47 -31.94 -16.43 8.47
CA ALA A 47 -33.02 -15.56 8.94
C ALA A 47 -32.82 -14.10 8.54
N PHE A 48 -31.58 -13.57 8.59
CA PHE A 48 -31.29 -12.22 8.14
C PHE A 48 -31.42 -12.08 6.61
N LYS A 49 -30.95 -13.04 5.84
CA LYS A 49 -31.15 -13.05 4.38
C LYS A 49 -32.64 -13.05 4.02
N GLN A 50 -33.46 -13.79 4.75
CA GLN A 50 -34.92 -13.78 4.57
C GLN A 50 -35.51 -12.39 4.91
N GLN A 51 -35.13 -11.78 6.02
CA GLN A 51 -35.59 -10.44 6.40
C GLN A 51 -35.25 -9.37 5.36
N LEU A 52 -34.07 -9.46 4.75
CA LEU A 52 -33.69 -8.57 3.64
C LEU A 52 -34.57 -8.82 2.40
N ALA A 53 -34.88 -10.08 2.07
CA ALA A 53 -35.78 -10.43 0.97
C ALA A 53 -37.23 -9.95 1.22
N GLU A 54 -37.64 -9.84 2.49
CA GLU A 54 -38.92 -9.30 2.92
C GLU A 54 -38.97 -7.76 2.97
N GLY A 55 -37.86 -7.08 2.62
CA GLY A 55 -37.79 -5.63 2.48
C GLY A 55 -37.19 -4.86 3.66
N LYS A 56 -36.65 -5.53 4.68
CA LYS A 56 -35.83 -4.85 5.68
C LYS A 56 -34.52 -4.36 5.07
N THR A 57 -34.01 -3.26 5.63
CA THR A 57 -32.70 -2.71 5.25
C THR A 57 -31.58 -3.34 6.07
N LEU A 58 -30.34 -3.15 5.62
CA LEU A 58 -29.16 -3.56 6.41
C LEU A 58 -29.09 -2.84 7.76
N ASP A 59 -29.55 -1.58 7.83
CA ASP A 59 -29.58 -0.81 9.08
C ASP A 59 -30.59 -1.38 10.08
N ASP A 60 -31.73 -1.92 9.60
CA ASP A 60 -32.73 -2.54 10.45
C ASP A 60 -32.22 -3.80 11.15
N ILE A 61 -31.39 -4.58 10.47
CA ILE A 61 -30.83 -5.84 10.99
C ILE A 61 -29.45 -5.68 11.62
N LEU A 62 -28.81 -4.51 11.47
CA LEU A 62 -27.44 -4.27 11.92
C LEU A 62 -27.21 -4.64 13.39
N PRO A 63 -28.04 -4.21 14.36
CA PRO A 63 -27.78 -4.53 15.77
C PRO A 63 -27.72 -6.03 16.04
N ASP A 64 -28.68 -6.79 15.49
CA ASP A 64 -28.74 -8.24 15.64
C ASP A 64 -27.62 -8.94 14.89
N ALA A 65 -27.32 -8.56 13.65
CA ALA A 65 -26.26 -9.15 12.85
C ALA A 65 -24.87 -8.92 13.48
N PHE A 66 -24.60 -7.71 14.00
CA PHE A 66 -23.34 -7.43 14.69
C PHE A 66 -23.25 -8.21 16.01
N ALA A 67 -24.33 -8.36 16.75
CA ALA A 67 -24.35 -9.16 17.98
C ALA A 67 -24.09 -10.65 17.68
N VAL A 68 -24.68 -11.20 16.61
CA VAL A 68 -24.41 -12.58 16.14
C VAL A 68 -22.94 -12.75 15.75
N CYS A 69 -22.41 -11.84 14.92
CA CYS A 69 -21.02 -11.89 14.49
C CYS A 69 -20.05 -11.78 15.69
N ARG A 70 -20.36 -10.92 16.67
CA ARG A 70 -19.58 -10.73 17.88
C ARG A 70 -19.54 -11.99 18.76
N GLU A 71 -20.68 -12.65 18.94
CA GLU A 71 -20.74 -13.91 19.69
C GLU A 71 -20.05 -15.04 18.94
N ALA A 72 -20.26 -15.15 17.62
CA ALA A 72 -19.57 -16.12 16.79
C ALA A 72 -18.04 -15.94 16.82
N ALA A 73 -17.55 -14.69 16.79
CA ALA A 73 -16.11 -14.40 16.90
C ALA A 73 -15.53 -14.88 18.24
N TRP A 74 -16.30 -14.73 19.32
CA TRP A 74 -15.91 -15.27 20.62
C TRP A 74 -15.79 -16.80 20.60
N ARG A 75 -16.79 -17.51 20.04
CA ARG A 75 -16.80 -18.98 20.00
C ARG A 75 -15.74 -19.56 19.09
N VAL A 76 -15.53 -18.94 17.92
CA VAL A 76 -14.67 -19.50 16.86
C VAL A 76 -13.21 -19.05 16.99
N LEU A 77 -13.01 -17.77 17.35
CA LEU A 77 -11.68 -17.16 17.37
C LEU A 77 -11.16 -16.92 18.81
N GLY A 78 -12.01 -17.08 19.84
CA GLY A 78 -11.69 -16.67 21.20
C GLY A 78 -11.57 -15.15 21.40
N MET A 79 -12.04 -14.36 20.41
CA MET A 79 -11.93 -12.91 20.41
C MET A 79 -13.32 -12.28 20.40
N LYS A 80 -13.61 -11.49 21.43
CA LYS A 80 -14.88 -10.77 21.54
C LYS A 80 -14.64 -9.29 21.24
N HIS A 81 -15.37 -8.73 20.28
CA HIS A 81 -15.24 -7.32 19.93
C HIS A 81 -15.50 -6.41 21.13
N PHE A 82 -14.62 -5.47 21.37
CA PHE A 82 -14.81 -4.42 22.37
C PHE A 82 -15.85 -3.38 21.87
N PRO A 83 -16.46 -2.61 22.80
CA PRO A 83 -17.42 -1.58 22.41
C PRO A 83 -16.90 -0.61 21.35
N VAL A 84 -15.64 -0.17 21.45
CA VAL A 84 -15.00 0.71 20.48
C VAL A 84 -14.82 0.05 19.11
N GLN A 85 -14.60 -1.27 19.08
CA GLN A 85 -14.51 -2.03 17.83
C GLN A 85 -15.88 -2.17 17.16
N VAL A 86 -16.95 -2.33 17.92
CA VAL A 86 -18.32 -2.28 17.38
C VAL A 86 -18.61 -0.91 16.78
N THR A 87 -18.21 0.17 17.46
CA THR A 87 -18.32 1.56 16.94
C THR A 87 -17.56 1.73 15.62
N GLY A 88 -16.33 1.22 15.53
CA GLY A 88 -15.55 1.23 14.29
C GLY A 88 -16.23 0.45 13.17
N GLY A 89 -16.79 -0.72 13.46
CA GLY A 89 -17.55 -1.52 12.51
C GLY A 89 -18.79 -0.80 11.95
N ILE A 90 -19.50 -0.03 12.79
CA ILE A 90 -20.64 0.78 12.34
C ILE A 90 -20.17 1.91 11.43
N ALA A 91 -19.06 2.58 11.75
CA ALA A 91 -18.49 3.61 10.89
C ALA A 91 -18.14 3.06 9.50
N LEU A 92 -17.48 1.89 9.44
CA LEU A 92 -17.19 1.20 8.18
C LEU A 92 -18.46 0.85 7.40
N HIS A 93 -19.50 0.33 8.09
CA HIS A 93 -20.77 0.01 7.43
C HIS A 93 -21.44 1.24 6.80
N ARG A 94 -21.30 2.40 7.41
CA ARG A 94 -21.82 3.68 6.89
C ARG A 94 -21.07 4.24 5.70
N GLY A 95 -19.95 3.63 5.31
CA GLY A 95 -19.11 4.12 4.23
C GLY A 95 -18.18 5.24 4.69
N ASP A 96 -17.75 5.21 5.94
CA ASP A 96 -16.77 6.14 6.50
C ASP A 96 -15.42 5.44 6.70
N ILE A 97 -14.39 6.23 7.03
CA ILE A 97 -13.09 5.73 7.48
C ILE A 97 -13.10 5.61 9.00
N ALA A 98 -12.86 4.40 9.50
CA ALA A 98 -12.61 4.18 10.92
C ALA A 98 -11.13 4.43 11.23
N GLU A 99 -10.80 5.61 11.76
CA GLU A 99 -9.46 5.88 12.26
C GLU A 99 -9.29 5.26 13.64
N MET A 100 -8.53 4.18 13.70
CA MET A 100 -8.25 3.42 14.92
C MET A 100 -6.74 3.25 15.08
N GLN A 101 -6.23 3.45 16.28
CA GLN A 101 -4.80 3.29 16.57
C GLN A 101 -4.30 1.90 16.16
N THR A 102 -3.01 1.83 15.82
CA THR A 102 -2.34 0.54 15.56
C THR A 102 -2.44 -0.34 16.81
N GLY A 103 -2.75 -1.63 16.62
CA GLY A 103 -2.95 -2.58 17.72
C GLY A 103 -4.38 -2.62 18.31
N GLU A 104 -5.31 -1.78 17.85
CA GLU A 104 -6.72 -1.80 18.29
C GLU A 104 -7.57 -2.89 17.61
N GLY A 105 -6.96 -3.76 16.81
CA GLY A 105 -7.61 -4.94 16.21
C GLY A 105 -8.50 -4.61 15.02
N LYS A 106 -8.08 -3.72 14.13
CA LYS A 106 -8.81 -3.33 12.90
C LYS A 106 -9.26 -4.53 12.06
N THR A 107 -8.43 -5.56 11.93
CA THR A 107 -8.76 -6.80 11.22
C THR A 107 -10.03 -7.47 11.76
N LEU A 108 -10.17 -7.51 13.09
CA LEU A 108 -11.38 -8.04 13.75
C LEU A 108 -12.58 -7.10 13.56
N VAL A 109 -12.36 -5.77 13.60
CA VAL A 109 -13.42 -4.76 13.38
C VAL A 109 -14.07 -4.94 12.01
N ALA A 110 -13.27 -5.17 10.96
CA ALA A 110 -13.76 -5.36 9.61
C ALA A 110 -14.73 -6.55 9.46
N THR A 111 -14.68 -7.52 10.38
CA THR A 111 -15.58 -8.69 10.32
C THR A 111 -17.06 -8.33 10.49
N LEU A 112 -17.37 -7.32 11.29
CA LEU A 112 -18.74 -6.88 11.56
C LEU A 112 -19.42 -6.35 10.29
N PRO A 113 -18.90 -5.30 9.63
CA PRO A 113 -19.52 -4.79 8.41
C PRO A 113 -19.39 -5.76 7.24
N ALA A 114 -18.32 -6.57 7.16
CA ALA A 114 -18.17 -7.58 6.12
C ALA A 114 -19.28 -8.63 6.20
N TYR A 115 -19.53 -9.18 7.40
CA TYR A 115 -20.62 -10.12 7.62
C TYR A 115 -21.99 -9.52 7.24
N LEU A 116 -22.32 -8.34 7.76
CA LEU A 116 -23.59 -7.68 7.50
C LEU A 116 -23.83 -7.42 6.01
N ASN A 117 -22.85 -6.85 5.32
CA ASN A 117 -23.01 -6.50 3.91
C ASN A 117 -22.96 -7.74 2.99
N ALA A 118 -22.28 -8.81 3.38
CA ALA A 118 -22.27 -10.07 2.64
C ALA A 118 -23.64 -10.76 2.58
N LEU A 119 -24.54 -10.45 3.52
CA LEU A 119 -25.91 -10.98 3.53
C LEU A 119 -26.74 -10.56 2.31
N THR A 120 -26.37 -9.48 1.63
CA THR A 120 -27.02 -9.04 0.38
C THR A 120 -26.77 -9.99 -0.79
N GLY A 121 -25.70 -10.80 -0.73
CA GLY A 121 -25.26 -11.65 -1.84
C GLY A 121 -24.54 -10.91 -2.97
N GLU A 122 -24.36 -9.58 -2.88
CA GLU A 122 -23.65 -8.77 -3.90
C GLU A 122 -22.12 -8.90 -3.83
N GLY A 123 -21.59 -9.40 -2.72
CA GLY A 123 -20.16 -9.59 -2.46
C GLY A 123 -19.49 -8.41 -1.76
N VAL A 124 -18.58 -8.73 -0.87
CA VAL A 124 -17.75 -7.77 -0.13
C VAL A 124 -16.29 -8.02 -0.45
N HIS A 125 -15.56 -6.99 -0.82
CA HIS A 125 -14.12 -7.05 -1.03
C HIS A 125 -13.39 -6.48 0.18
N ILE A 126 -12.45 -7.24 0.75
CA ILE A 126 -11.54 -6.77 1.79
C ILE A 126 -10.17 -6.62 1.16
N VAL A 127 -9.71 -5.37 1.07
CA VAL A 127 -8.52 -4.98 0.34
C VAL A 127 -7.36 -4.79 1.30
N THR A 128 -6.24 -5.48 1.03
CA THR A 128 -5.01 -5.38 1.82
C THR A 128 -3.85 -4.88 0.96
N VAL A 129 -2.76 -4.46 1.59
CA VAL A 129 -1.58 -3.93 0.90
C VAL A 129 -0.66 -5.01 0.31
N ASN A 130 -0.78 -6.28 0.72
CA ASN A 130 0.05 -7.36 0.21
C ASN A 130 -0.62 -8.74 0.34
N ASP A 131 -0.10 -9.72 -0.43
CA ASP A 131 -0.64 -11.09 -0.49
C ASP A 131 -0.53 -11.84 0.84
N TYR A 132 0.51 -11.55 1.64
CA TYR A 132 0.67 -12.18 2.95
C TYR A 132 -0.49 -11.84 3.87
N LEU A 133 -0.85 -10.55 3.98
CA LEU A 133 -1.98 -10.10 4.80
C LEU A 133 -3.30 -10.64 4.25
N ALA A 134 -3.50 -10.59 2.92
CA ALA A 134 -4.71 -11.14 2.29
C ALA A 134 -4.90 -12.62 2.64
N LYS A 135 -3.83 -13.43 2.55
CA LYS A 135 -3.85 -14.84 2.89
C LYS A 135 -4.09 -15.07 4.38
N ARG A 136 -3.29 -14.43 5.24
CA ARG A 136 -3.41 -14.56 6.71
C ARG A 136 -4.82 -14.23 7.17
N ASP A 137 -5.36 -13.08 6.75
CA ASP A 137 -6.64 -12.58 7.23
C ASP A 137 -7.82 -13.37 6.65
N SER A 138 -7.73 -13.82 5.40
CA SER A 138 -8.76 -14.70 4.81
C SER A 138 -8.80 -16.07 5.47
N GLU A 139 -7.67 -16.61 5.92
CA GLU A 139 -7.60 -17.87 6.65
C GLU A 139 -8.10 -17.69 8.09
N TRP A 140 -7.66 -16.65 8.77
CA TRP A 140 -7.96 -16.40 10.18
C TRP A 140 -9.41 -15.93 10.38
N MET A 141 -9.81 -14.81 9.78
CA MET A 141 -11.19 -14.31 9.88
C MET A 141 -12.16 -15.16 9.08
N GLY A 142 -11.68 -15.83 8.03
CA GLY A 142 -12.48 -16.77 7.24
C GLY A 142 -13.06 -17.92 8.04
N LYS A 143 -12.44 -18.32 9.16
CA LYS A 143 -13.02 -19.33 10.08
C LYS A 143 -14.37 -18.85 10.61
N LEU A 144 -14.44 -17.59 11.02
CA LEU A 144 -15.66 -16.95 11.53
C LEU A 144 -16.77 -16.91 10.46
N TYR A 145 -16.45 -16.42 9.26
CA TYR A 145 -17.44 -16.30 8.19
C TYR A 145 -17.99 -17.65 7.74
N ARG A 146 -17.09 -18.64 7.55
CA ARG A 146 -17.50 -20.00 7.17
C ARG A 146 -18.35 -20.66 8.25
N TRP A 147 -18.01 -20.45 9.51
CA TRP A 147 -18.82 -20.94 10.63
C TRP A 147 -20.23 -20.34 10.64
N LEU A 148 -20.36 -19.06 10.23
CA LEU A 148 -21.65 -18.37 10.05
C LEU A 148 -22.35 -18.74 8.72
N GLY A 149 -21.81 -19.65 7.92
CA GLY A 149 -22.42 -20.12 6.68
C GLY A 149 -22.16 -19.24 5.45
N LEU A 150 -21.15 -18.36 5.49
CA LEU A 150 -20.72 -17.57 4.35
C LEU A 150 -19.50 -18.19 3.65
N THR A 151 -19.35 -17.91 2.36
CA THR A 151 -18.21 -18.31 1.55
C THR A 151 -17.13 -17.23 1.55
N VAL A 152 -15.86 -17.68 1.52
CA VAL A 152 -14.69 -16.79 1.54
C VAL A 152 -13.76 -17.15 0.37
N GLY A 153 -13.48 -16.16 -0.46
CA GLY A 153 -12.52 -16.20 -1.55
C GLY A 153 -11.23 -15.45 -1.21
N LEU A 154 -10.16 -15.84 -1.88
CA LEU A 154 -8.86 -15.19 -1.80
C LEU A 154 -8.32 -14.99 -3.21
N ILE A 155 -7.88 -13.77 -3.52
CA ILE A 155 -7.22 -13.41 -4.76
C ILE A 155 -5.77 -13.06 -4.46
N VAL A 156 -4.86 -13.85 -5.04
CA VAL A 156 -3.41 -13.67 -4.96
C VAL A 156 -2.76 -13.84 -6.32
N GLN A 157 -1.51 -13.44 -6.44
CA GLN A 157 -0.75 -13.57 -7.67
C GLN A 157 -0.65 -15.04 -8.13
N GLY A 158 -0.69 -15.27 -9.44
CA GLY A 158 -0.50 -16.59 -10.06
C GLY A 158 -1.74 -17.46 -10.16
N MET A 159 -2.92 -17.01 -9.71
CA MET A 159 -4.18 -17.74 -9.89
C MET A 159 -4.66 -17.69 -11.34
N ASP A 160 -5.23 -18.80 -11.81
CA ASP A 160 -5.93 -18.87 -13.10
C ASP A 160 -7.31 -18.18 -13.08
N GLY A 161 -7.91 -18.01 -14.26
CA GLY A 161 -9.20 -17.31 -14.40
C GLY A 161 -10.37 -17.99 -13.71
N ASP A 162 -10.41 -19.33 -13.69
CA ASP A 162 -11.52 -20.07 -13.09
C ASP A 162 -11.45 -20.00 -11.56
N ALA A 163 -10.25 -20.13 -10.99
CA ALA A 163 -10.03 -19.96 -9.56
C ALA A 163 -10.37 -18.52 -9.10
N ARG A 164 -9.97 -17.48 -9.90
CA ARG A 164 -10.33 -16.08 -9.63
C ARG A 164 -11.85 -15.88 -9.67
N ARG A 165 -12.53 -16.41 -10.69
CA ARG A 165 -13.99 -16.31 -10.81
C ARG A 165 -14.69 -16.97 -9.62
N ALA A 166 -14.24 -18.14 -9.21
CA ALA A 166 -14.77 -18.81 -8.01
C ALA A 166 -14.57 -17.96 -6.75
N ALA A 167 -13.40 -17.33 -6.58
CA ALA A 167 -13.10 -16.47 -5.45
C ALA A 167 -13.96 -15.18 -5.44
N TYR A 168 -14.17 -14.54 -6.60
CA TYR A 168 -15.05 -13.37 -6.70
C TYR A 168 -16.53 -13.69 -6.50
N ASN A 169 -16.95 -14.93 -6.75
CA ASN A 169 -18.31 -15.39 -6.49
C ASN A 169 -18.57 -15.72 -5.01
N ALA A 170 -17.55 -15.73 -4.17
CA ALA A 170 -17.73 -15.87 -2.73
C ALA A 170 -18.45 -14.66 -2.13
N ASP A 171 -19.06 -14.83 -0.95
CA ASP A 171 -19.74 -13.76 -0.22
C ASP A 171 -18.74 -12.67 0.23
N ILE A 172 -17.53 -13.06 0.60
CA ILE A 172 -16.44 -12.17 1.04
C ILE A 172 -15.17 -12.58 0.30
N THR A 173 -14.52 -11.62 -0.37
CA THR A 173 -13.29 -11.86 -1.12
C THR A 173 -12.16 -10.99 -0.59
N TYR A 174 -11.08 -11.62 -0.14
CA TYR A 174 -9.84 -10.96 0.23
C TYR A 174 -8.89 -10.87 -0.97
N GLY A 175 -8.14 -9.79 -1.05
CA GLY A 175 -7.11 -9.63 -2.08
C GLY A 175 -6.35 -8.33 -1.90
N THR A 176 -5.33 -8.12 -2.73
CA THR A 176 -4.57 -6.87 -2.72
C THR A 176 -5.20 -5.84 -3.66
N ASN A 177 -4.93 -4.55 -3.38
CA ASN A 177 -5.30 -3.45 -4.26
C ASN A 177 -4.85 -3.70 -5.71
N ASN A 178 -3.62 -4.20 -5.90
CA ASN A 178 -3.06 -4.52 -7.20
C ASN A 178 -3.86 -5.61 -7.93
N GLU A 179 -4.13 -6.73 -7.27
CA GLU A 179 -4.83 -7.86 -7.90
C GLU A 179 -6.25 -7.49 -8.33
N PHE A 180 -7.00 -6.78 -7.45
CA PHE A 180 -8.33 -6.27 -7.80
C PHE A 180 -8.29 -5.32 -9.00
N GLY A 181 -7.35 -4.40 -9.04
CA GLY A 181 -7.24 -3.45 -10.13
C GLY A 181 -6.77 -4.09 -11.45
N PHE A 182 -5.82 -5.04 -11.39
CA PHE A 182 -5.41 -5.79 -12.59
C PHE A 182 -6.50 -6.71 -13.12
N ASP A 183 -7.29 -7.35 -12.25
CA ASP A 183 -8.42 -8.16 -12.69
C ASP A 183 -9.48 -7.30 -13.39
N TYR A 184 -9.74 -6.10 -12.87
CA TYR A 184 -10.61 -5.15 -13.56
C TYR A 184 -10.09 -4.79 -14.96
N LEU A 185 -8.79 -4.51 -15.10
CA LEU A 185 -8.21 -4.23 -16.41
C LEU A 185 -8.32 -5.45 -17.35
N ARG A 186 -8.02 -6.66 -16.86
CA ARG A 186 -8.16 -7.90 -17.63
C ARG A 186 -9.60 -8.13 -18.08
N ASP A 187 -10.57 -7.92 -17.21
CA ASP A 187 -12.00 -8.06 -17.50
C ASP A 187 -12.47 -7.10 -18.61
N ASN A 188 -11.89 -5.89 -18.69
CA ASN A 188 -12.19 -4.93 -19.75
C ASN A 188 -11.47 -5.24 -21.07
N MET A 189 -10.59 -6.22 -21.11
CA MET A 189 -9.88 -6.65 -22.32
C MET A 189 -10.43 -7.95 -22.92
N VAL A 190 -11.32 -8.67 -22.22
CA VAL A 190 -11.90 -9.92 -22.72
C VAL A 190 -12.97 -9.66 -23.78
N THR A 191 -13.06 -10.55 -24.75
CA THR A 191 -14.04 -10.46 -25.83
C THR A 191 -15.45 -10.92 -25.40
N TYR A 192 -15.52 -11.87 -24.49
CA TYR A 192 -16.78 -12.48 -24.02
C TYR A 192 -17.00 -12.21 -22.54
N LYS A 193 -18.20 -11.76 -22.17
CA LYS A 193 -18.59 -11.52 -20.77
C LYS A 193 -18.37 -12.73 -19.86
N ALA A 194 -18.54 -13.94 -20.40
CA ALA A 194 -18.31 -15.19 -19.65
C ALA A 194 -16.84 -15.35 -19.17
N ASN A 195 -15.91 -14.65 -19.81
CA ASN A 195 -14.48 -14.69 -19.44
C ASN A 195 -14.11 -13.69 -18.35
N MET A 196 -15.02 -12.77 -17.99
CA MET A 196 -14.82 -11.86 -16.87
C MET A 196 -14.76 -12.65 -15.56
N VAL A 197 -13.90 -12.22 -14.65
CA VAL A 197 -13.75 -12.86 -13.34
C VAL A 197 -14.47 -12.10 -12.23
N GLN A 198 -14.55 -10.76 -12.31
CA GLN A 198 -15.26 -9.93 -11.35
C GLN A 198 -16.75 -9.88 -11.64
N ARG A 199 -17.59 -9.83 -10.61
CA ARG A 199 -19.05 -9.73 -10.75
C ARG A 199 -19.64 -8.36 -10.41
N GLY A 200 -18.82 -7.38 -10.03
CA GLY A 200 -19.23 -6.03 -9.71
C GLY A 200 -18.48 -5.44 -8.50
N HIS A 201 -18.82 -4.19 -8.19
CA HIS A 201 -18.16 -3.39 -7.16
C HIS A 201 -19.21 -2.91 -6.15
N ALA A 202 -19.72 -3.84 -5.32
CA ALA A 202 -20.79 -3.51 -4.36
C ALA A 202 -20.22 -2.80 -3.14
N TYR A 203 -19.34 -3.45 -2.38
CA TYR A 203 -18.75 -2.89 -1.17
C TYR A 203 -17.28 -3.28 -1.03
N ALA A 204 -16.43 -2.30 -0.71
CA ALA A 204 -15.04 -2.54 -0.36
C ALA A 204 -14.71 -1.96 1.01
N ILE A 205 -13.97 -2.74 1.80
CA ILE A 205 -13.30 -2.31 3.04
C ILE A 205 -11.80 -2.30 2.75
N VAL A 206 -11.18 -1.12 2.79
CA VAL A 206 -9.76 -0.95 2.48
C VAL A 206 -8.97 -0.86 3.77
N ASP A 207 -8.06 -1.82 4.00
CA ASP A 207 -7.10 -1.74 5.11
C ASP A 207 -5.91 -0.86 4.72
N GLU A 208 -5.37 -0.10 5.69
CA GLU A 208 -4.35 0.92 5.46
C GLU A 208 -4.78 1.90 4.34
N VAL A 209 -5.98 2.45 4.51
CA VAL A 209 -6.70 3.21 3.48
C VAL A 209 -5.95 4.46 3.01
N ASP A 210 -5.18 5.12 3.86
CA ASP A 210 -4.31 6.24 3.54
C ASP A 210 -3.24 5.85 2.53
N SER A 211 -2.60 4.72 2.73
CA SER A 211 -1.60 4.19 1.80
C SER A 211 -2.17 3.93 0.41
N ILE A 212 -3.32 3.25 0.34
CA ILE A 212 -3.90 2.81 -0.93
C ILE A 212 -4.62 3.96 -1.66
N LEU A 213 -5.40 4.76 -0.94
CA LEU A 213 -6.27 5.76 -1.55
C LEU A 213 -5.66 7.17 -1.63
N ILE A 214 -4.56 7.43 -0.92
CA ILE A 214 -3.84 8.72 -0.97
C ILE A 214 -2.44 8.53 -1.54
N ASP A 215 -1.55 7.82 -0.85
CA ASP A 215 -0.14 7.71 -1.25
C ASP A 215 0.02 7.08 -2.65
N GLU A 216 -0.66 5.96 -2.90
CA GLU A 216 -0.60 5.24 -4.17
C GLU A 216 -1.74 5.60 -5.15
N ALA A 217 -2.63 6.50 -4.78
CA ALA A 217 -3.88 6.78 -5.51
C ALA A 217 -3.69 7.08 -7.00
N ARG A 218 -2.65 7.83 -7.34
CA ARG A 218 -2.35 8.28 -8.70
C ARG A 218 -1.43 7.33 -9.46
N THR A 219 -0.88 6.32 -8.81
CA THR A 219 -0.04 5.31 -9.46
C THR A 219 -0.89 4.47 -10.42
N PRO A 220 -0.60 4.48 -11.73
CA PRO A 220 -1.39 3.73 -12.68
C PRO A 220 -1.01 2.24 -12.65
N LEU A 221 -2.02 1.40 -12.64
CA LEU A 221 -1.89 0.00 -13.04
C LEU A 221 -1.90 -0.05 -14.56
N ILE A 222 -0.95 -0.74 -15.17
CA ILE A 222 -0.77 -0.77 -16.61
C ILE A 222 -0.66 -2.21 -17.08
N ILE A 223 -1.47 -2.59 -18.06
CA ILE A 223 -1.28 -3.82 -18.84
C ILE A 223 -0.66 -3.42 -20.16
N SER A 224 0.51 -3.99 -20.45
CA SER A 224 1.26 -3.74 -21.67
C SER A 224 1.26 -4.95 -22.58
N GLY A 225 1.14 -4.73 -23.86
CA GLY A 225 1.38 -5.73 -24.90
C GLY A 225 2.75 -5.56 -25.54
N ARG A 226 3.15 -6.51 -26.38
CA ARG A 226 4.40 -6.46 -27.14
C ARG A 226 4.33 -5.32 -28.15
N GLY A 227 5.26 -4.39 -28.08
CA GLY A 227 5.48 -3.32 -29.07
C GLY A 227 6.49 -3.72 -30.14
N GLU A 228 7.00 -2.74 -30.87
CA GLU A 228 8.03 -2.93 -31.90
C GLU A 228 9.38 -3.30 -31.28
N ASP A 229 10.20 -4.01 -32.05
CA ASP A 229 11.56 -4.39 -31.63
C ASP A 229 12.56 -3.29 -32.03
N SER A 230 12.81 -2.36 -31.12
CA SER A 230 13.75 -1.24 -31.27
C SER A 230 15.07 -1.46 -30.52
N SER A 231 15.39 -2.69 -30.14
CA SER A 231 16.58 -3.03 -29.32
C SER A 231 17.92 -2.53 -29.92
N SER A 232 18.04 -2.52 -31.25
CA SER A 232 19.22 -1.99 -31.93
C SER A 232 19.40 -0.48 -31.77
N LEU A 233 18.31 0.28 -31.78
CA LEU A 233 18.32 1.73 -31.62
C LEU A 233 18.71 2.12 -30.18
N TYR A 234 18.17 1.43 -29.17
CA TYR A 234 18.59 1.63 -27.77
C TYR A 234 20.07 1.41 -27.57
N THR A 235 20.64 0.38 -28.18
CA THR A 235 22.09 0.11 -28.12
C THR A 235 22.92 1.20 -28.79
N GLN A 236 22.47 1.75 -29.93
CA GLN A 236 23.15 2.84 -30.61
C GLN A 236 23.11 4.13 -29.82
N VAL A 237 21.92 4.45 -29.27
CA VAL A 237 21.71 5.65 -28.45
C VAL A 237 22.48 5.56 -27.13
N ASP A 238 22.56 4.40 -26.50
CA ASP A 238 23.38 4.17 -25.30
C ASP A 238 24.86 4.51 -25.55
N ARG A 239 25.42 4.02 -26.67
CA ARG A 239 26.79 4.34 -27.06
C ARG A 239 27.00 5.83 -27.26
N PHE A 240 26.05 6.52 -27.85
CA PHE A 240 26.09 7.97 -28.04
C PHE A 240 26.06 8.70 -26.68
N VAL A 241 25.10 8.39 -25.82
CA VAL A 241 24.90 9.09 -24.54
C VAL A 241 26.10 8.93 -23.62
N ARG A 242 26.80 7.79 -23.66
CA ARG A 242 28.10 7.60 -22.95
C ARG A 242 29.17 8.60 -23.35
N THR A 243 29.09 9.24 -24.50
CA THR A 243 30.04 10.26 -24.96
C THR A 243 29.68 11.68 -24.51
N LEU A 244 28.47 11.87 -23.97
CA LEU A 244 27.96 13.16 -23.55
C LEU A 244 28.43 13.54 -22.13
N ARG A 245 28.60 14.84 -21.90
CA ARG A 245 28.95 15.41 -20.61
C ARG A 245 27.71 15.86 -19.88
N LYS A 246 27.53 15.34 -18.66
CA LYS A 246 26.43 15.72 -17.73
C LYS A 246 26.75 17.07 -17.11
N SER A 247 25.74 17.96 -17.01
CA SER A 247 25.72 19.15 -16.16
C SER A 247 24.53 19.02 -15.20
N VAL A 248 24.76 19.41 -13.93
CA VAL A 248 23.70 19.36 -12.90
C VAL A 248 23.30 20.78 -12.57
N VAL A 249 21.98 21.05 -12.53
CA VAL A 249 21.48 22.35 -12.09
C VAL A 249 21.70 22.48 -10.58
N VAL A 250 22.51 23.47 -10.19
CA VAL A 250 22.66 23.88 -8.79
C VAL A 250 21.85 25.16 -8.63
N GLU A 251 20.74 25.11 -7.89
CA GLU A 251 20.00 26.31 -7.49
C GLU A 251 20.91 27.17 -6.59
N LEU A 252 21.51 28.19 -7.17
CA LEU A 252 22.01 29.32 -6.40
C LEU A 252 20.83 30.27 -6.22
N GLU A 253 20.51 30.61 -4.97
CA GLU A 253 19.49 31.61 -4.61
C GLU A 253 19.61 32.82 -5.55
N ASP A 254 18.52 33.15 -6.26
CA ASP A 254 18.34 34.32 -7.14
C ASP A 254 18.84 34.28 -8.60
N LYS A 255 19.37 33.22 -9.16
CA LYS A 255 19.55 33.15 -10.63
C LYS A 255 19.29 31.74 -11.17
N VAL A 256 18.17 31.59 -11.84
CA VAL A 256 17.94 30.46 -12.77
C VAL A 256 19.01 30.58 -13.87
N SER A 257 19.97 29.66 -13.93
CA SER A 257 20.88 29.56 -15.05
C SER A 257 20.08 29.13 -16.28
N THR A 258 19.92 30.03 -17.23
CA THR A 258 19.30 29.73 -18.54
C THR A 258 20.14 28.66 -19.25
N ASP A 259 19.51 27.85 -20.12
CA ASP A 259 20.14 26.76 -20.91
C ASP A 259 21.40 27.18 -21.67
N GLU A 260 21.64 28.47 -21.87
CA GLU A 260 22.80 29.05 -22.54
C GLU A 260 24.09 29.04 -21.70
N GLN A 261 24.01 28.79 -20.37
CA GLN A 261 25.20 28.81 -19.47
C GLN A 261 25.61 27.41 -18.96
N ALA A 262 24.93 26.35 -19.36
CA ALA A 262 25.27 24.99 -18.93
C ALA A 262 26.55 24.49 -19.67
N ASP A 263 27.61 24.24 -18.93
CA ASP A 263 28.86 23.66 -19.47
C ASP A 263 28.74 22.11 -19.63
N GLY A 264 27.71 21.66 -20.32
CA GLY A 264 27.46 20.24 -20.58
C GLY A 264 26.67 20.00 -21.86
N ASP A 265 26.58 18.75 -22.26
CA ASP A 265 25.79 18.32 -23.41
C ASP A 265 24.33 18.04 -23.07
N TYR A 266 24.08 17.74 -21.80
CA TYR A 266 22.72 17.66 -21.23
C TYR A 266 22.70 18.13 -19.79
N VAL A 267 21.56 18.68 -19.38
CA VAL A 267 21.30 19.23 -18.04
C VAL A 267 20.42 18.27 -17.27
N VAL A 268 20.73 18.07 -16.00
CA VAL A 268 19.96 17.24 -15.08
C VAL A 268 19.43 18.10 -13.93
N ASP A 269 18.12 18.09 -13.75
CA ASP A 269 17.44 18.61 -12.56
C ASP A 269 17.11 17.44 -11.64
N GLU A 270 17.90 17.27 -10.59
CA GLU A 270 17.74 16.16 -9.64
C GLU A 270 16.47 16.31 -8.78
N LYS A 271 16.03 17.53 -8.54
CA LYS A 271 14.84 17.83 -7.73
C LYS A 271 13.54 17.43 -8.46
N HIS A 272 13.45 17.77 -9.75
CA HIS A 272 12.30 17.45 -10.58
C HIS A 272 12.46 16.14 -11.37
N LYS A 273 13.61 15.45 -11.21
CA LYS A 273 13.94 14.20 -11.93
C LYS A 273 13.80 14.35 -13.46
N THR A 274 14.24 15.49 -14.00
CA THR A 274 14.21 15.77 -15.46
C THR A 274 15.60 15.90 -16.06
N CYS A 275 15.70 15.56 -17.35
CA CYS A 275 16.92 15.70 -18.14
C CYS A 275 16.59 16.31 -19.49
N THR A 276 17.42 17.24 -19.98
CA THR A 276 17.21 17.91 -21.27
C THR A 276 18.55 18.10 -21.99
N LEU A 277 18.58 17.85 -23.30
CA LEU A 277 19.74 18.16 -24.12
C LEU A 277 19.95 19.67 -24.21
N THR A 278 21.19 20.11 -24.13
CA THR A 278 21.58 21.49 -24.48
C THR A 278 21.70 21.65 -25.98
N ALA A 279 21.79 22.90 -26.45
CA ALA A 279 22.06 23.18 -27.85
C ALA A 279 23.37 22.50 -28.37
N ALA A 280 24.39 22.35 -27.50
CA ALA A 280 25.61 21.61 -27.79
C ALA A 280 25.35 20.10 -27.94
N GLY A 281 24.52 19.54 -27.05
CA GLY A 281 24.11 18.12 -27.09
C GLY A 281 23.30 17.79 -28.34
N ILE A 282 22.35 18.68 -28.72
CA ILE A 282 21.57 18.52 -29.95
C ILE A 282 22.48 18.46 -31.18
N LYS A 283 23.39 19.41 -31.34
CA LYS A 283 24.35 19.42 -32.45
C LYS A 283 25.23 18.16 -32.51
N LYS A 284 25.63 17.64 -31.34
CA LYS A 284 26.37 16.37 -31.27
C LYS A 284 25.51 15.18 -31.70
N ALA A 285 24.23 15.16 -31.29
CA ALA A 285 23.30 14.11 -31.70
C ALA A 285 23.07 14.12 -33.22
N GLU A 286 22.80 15.30 -33.80
CA GLU A 286 22.61 15.48 -35.23
C GLU A 286 23.85 15.02 -36.03
N ALA A 287 25.02 15.38 -35.59
CA ALA A 287 26.28 14.95 -36.23
C ALA A 287 26.51 13.43 -36.09
N TYR A 288 26.26 12.85 -34.93
CA TYR A 288 26.48 11.42 -34.66
C TYR A 288 25.53 10.53 -35.47
N PHE A 289 24.24 10.88 -35.48
CA PHE A 289 23.19 10.12 -36.19
C PHE A 289 23.03 10.54 -37.66
N LYS A 290 23.78 11.55 -38.12
CA LYS A 290 23.73 12.09 -39.50
C LYS A 290 22.34 12.56 -39.89
N VAL A 291 21.66 13.27 -39.02
CA VAL A 291 20.34 13.91 -39.24
C VAL A 291 20.52 15.43 -39.29
N GLU A 292 19.78 16.12 -40.14
CA GLU A 292 19.88 17.59 -40.29
C GLU A 292 19.21 18.34 -39.15
N ASN A 293 18.10 17.80 -38.63
CA ASN A 293 17.34 18.41 -37.53
C ASN A 293 16.72 17.32 -36.65
N LEU A 294 17.20 17.23 -35.41
CA LEU A 294 16.70 16.25 -34.43
C LEU A 294 15.21 16.46 -34.09
N ALA A 295 14.71 17.70 -34.15
CA ALA A 295 13.32 18.05 -33.86
C ALA A 295 12.36 17.82 -35.04
N ALA A 296 12.83 17.40 -36.21
CA ALA A 296 11.98 17.09 -37.35
C ALA A 296 11.08 15.87 -37.05
N ALA A 297 9.86 15.86 -37.63
CA ALA A 297 8.88 14.80 -37.37
C ALA A 297 9.40 13.39 -37.68
N GLU A 298 10.24 13.25 -38.69
CA GLU A 298 10.90 11.99 -39.07
C GLU A 298 11.94 11.48 -38.04
N ASN A 299 12.46 12.39 -37.22
CA ASN A 299 13.49 12.08 -36.21
C ASN A 299 12.93 12.00 -34.78
N MET A 300 11.60 12.17 -34.60
CA MET A 300 10.96 12.16 -33.26
C MET A 300 11.23 10.87 -32.49
N THR A 301 11.24 9.71 -33.15
CA THR A 301 11.58 8.42 -32.53
C THR A 301 13.01 8.42 -31.99
N LEU A 302 13.95 8.94 -32.78
CA LEU A 302 15.36 9.04 -32.34
C LEU A 302 15.51 10.02 -31.17
N ALA A 303 14.87 11.19 -31.25
CA ALA A 303 14.88 12.18 -30.19
C ALA A 303 14.33 11.60 -28.89
N HIS A 304 13.19 10.90 -28.96
CA HIS A 304 12.61 10.21 -27.82
C HIS A 304 13.55 9.19 -27.18
N HIS A 305 14.22 8.35 -27.96
CA HIS A 305 15.19 7.37 -27.43
C HIS A 305 16.38 8.05 -26.76
N ILE A 306 16.86 9.19 -27.30
CA ILE A 306 17.93 9.98 -26.68
C ILE A 306 17.45 10.55 -25.33
N ASP A 307 16.23 11.10 -25.28
CA ASP A 307 15.64 11.64 -24.04
C ASP A 307 15.54 10.56 -22.96
N GLN A 308 15.06 9.36 -23.31
CA GLN A 308 15.01 8.26 -22.35
C GLN A 308 16.38 7.80 -21.89
N ALA A 309 17.38 7.79 -22.79
CA ALA A 309 18.74 7.41 -22.44
C ALA A 309 19.42 8.45 -21.52
N ILE A 310 19.33 9.75 -21.80
CA ILE A 310 19.88 10.77 -20.89
C ILE A 310 19.16 10.76 -19.54
N LYS A 311 17.86 10.44 -19.47
CA LYS A 311 17.12 10.24 -18.24
C LYS A 311 17.64 9.03 -17.47
N ALA A 312 17.91 7.91 -18.15
CA ALA A 312 18.49 6.72 -17.54
C ALA A 312 19.87 6.98 -16.92
N TYR A 313 20.70 7.81 -17.55
CA TYR A 313 22.03 8.20 -17.04
C TYR A 313 21.99 9.34 -16.03
N GLY A 314 21.09 10.30 -16.21
CA GLY A 314 21.02 11.52 -15.42
C GLY A 314 20.39 11.35 -14.05
N VAL A 315 19.22 10.71 -13.98
CA VAL A 315 18.39 10.66 -12.77
C VAL A 315 18.13 9.26 -12.23
N MET A 316 18.29 8.20 -13.05
CA MET A 316 18.03 6.84 -12.58
C MET A 316 19.28 6.22 -11.97
N GLN A 317 19.22 5.89 -10.68
CA GLN A 317 20.34 5.37 -9.91
C GLN A 317 20.14 3.88 -9.59
N ARG A 318 21.20 3.09 -9.88
CA ARG A 318 21.25 1.68 -9.51
C ARG A 318 21.27 1.54 -7.99
N ASP A 319 20.59 0.52 -7.47
CA ASP A 319 20.41 0.20 -6.05
C ASP A 319 19.57 1.23 -5.25
N ILE A 320 19.00 2.23 -5.94
CA ILE A 320 18.04 3.19 -5.38
C ILE A 320 16.71 3.11 -6.15
N ASP A 321 16.71 3.44 -7.45
CA ASP A 321 15.51 3.43 -8.29
C ASP A 321 15.27 2.04 -8.91
N TYR A 322 16.32 1.26 -9.12
CA TYR A 322 16.26 -0.10 -9.66
C TYR A 322 17.45 -0.94 -9.19
N VAL A 323 17.30 -2.26 -9.27
CA VAL A 323 18.41 -3.23 -9.10
C VAL A 323 18.58 -4.08 -10.35
N VAL A 324 19.78 -4.65 -10.52
CA VAL A 324 20.04 -5.66 -11.56
C VAL A 324 20.20 -7.02 -10.88
N LYS A 325 19.26 -7.92 -11.15
CA LYS A 325 19.27 -9.29 -10.60
C LYS A 325 18.97 -10.28 -11.74
N ASP A 326 19.74 -11.36 -11.82
CA ASP A 326 19.58 -12.43 -12.80
C ASP A 326 19.54 -11.93 -14.27
N GLY A 327 20.33 -10.90 -14.58
CA GLY A 327 20.37 -10.30 -15.91
C GLY A 327 19.14 -9.47 -16.29
N GLN A 328 18.33 -9.07 -15.30
CA GLN A 328 17.14 -8.25 -15.48
C GLN A 328 17.19 -6.99 -14.61
N VAL A 329 16.65 -5.90 -15.14
CA VAL A 329 16.39 -4.68 -14.37
C VAL A 329 15.06 -4.84 -13.63
N ILE A 330 15.07 -4.64 -12.32
CA ILE A 330 13.89 -4.72 -11.46
C ILE A 330 13.73 -3.37 -10.76
N ILE A 331 12.53 -2.79 -10.86
CA ILE A 331 12.20 -1.51 -10.23
C ILE A 331 12.19 -1.67 -8.70
N VAL A 332 12.70 -0.67 -7.99
CA VAL A 332 12.54 -0.50 -6.55
C VAL A 332 11.45 0.54 -6.31
N ASP A 333 10.45 0.19 -5.54
CA ASP A 333 9.36 1.11 -5.18
C ASP A 333 9.90 2.24 -4.29
N GLU A 334 9.70 3.47 -4.69
CA GLU A 334 10.17 4.66 -3.99
C GLU A 334 9.59 4.79 -2.57
N PHE A 335 8.34 4.35 -2.37
CA PHE A 335 7.63 4.48 -1.08
C PHE A 335 7.90 3.33 -0.13
N THR A 336 7.96 2.11 -0.64
CA THR A 336 8.10 0.90 0.18
C THR A 336 9.50 0.30 0.15
N GLY A 337 10.33 0.68 -0.82
CA GLY A 337 11.65 0.09 -1.06
C GLY A 337 11.60 -1.37 -1.54
N ARG A 338 10.41 -1.88 -1.92
CA ARG A 338 10.21 -3.27 -2.38
C ARG A 338 10.56 -3.43 -3.84
N LEU A 339 11.03 -4.63 -4.19
CA LEU A 339 11.26 -5.02 -5.57
C LEU A 339 9.92 -5.24 -6.28
N MET A 340 9.69 -4.51 -7.36
CA MET A 340 8.49 -4.58 -8.18
C MET A 340 8.70 -5.56 -9.33
N ILE A 341 8.69 -6.86 -9.03
CA ILE A 341 8.91 -7.91 -10.02
C ILE A 341 7.81 -7.88 -11.08
N GLY A 342 8.21 -7.92 -12.36
CA GLY A 342 7.28 -7.90 -13.50
C GLY A 342 6.78 -6.51 -13.91
N ARG A 343 7.08 -5.46 -13.14
CA ARG A 343 6.82 -4.07 -13.55
C ARG A 343 7.97 -3.49 -14.35
N ARG A 344 7.66 -2.59 -15.25
CA ARG A 344 8.63 -1.91 -16.12
C ARG A 344 8.33 -0.41 -16.17
N TYR A 345 9.36 0.42 -16.30
CA TYR A 345 9.18 1.84 -16.60
C TYR A 345 8.59 2.00 -18.00
N ASN A 346 7.75 3.00 -18.17
CA ASN A 346 7.05 3.30 -19.42
C ASN A 346 7.95 4.04 -20.43
N GLU A 347 7.43 4.22 -21.63
CA GLU A 347 7.97 5.08 -22.67
C GLU A 347 9.41 4.77 -23.09
N GLY A 348 9.85 3.52 -22.95
CA GLY A 348 11.20 3.12 -23.33
C GLY A 348 12.27 3.37 -22.27
N LEU A 349 11.94 3.99 -21.12
CA LEU A 349 12.92 4.24 -20.05
C LEU A 349 13.52 2.93 -19.51
N HIS A 350 12.70 1.87 -19.38
CA HIS A 350 13.21 0.58 -18.90
C HIS A 350 14.24 -0.01 -19.86
N GLN A 351 13.98 0.04 -21.16
CA GLN A 351 14.91 -0.41 -22.20
C GLN A 351 16.19 0.44 -22.23
N ALA A 352 16.06 1.74 -22.00
CA ALA A 352 17.23 2.62 -21.88
C ALA A 352 18.10 2.25 -20.66
N ILE A 353 17.48 1.86 -19.53
CA ILE A 353 18.20 1.35 -18.36
C ILE A 353 18.82 -0.03 -18.66
N GLU A 354 18.10 -0.93 -19.34
CA GLU A 354 18.63 -2.22 -19.77
C GLU A 354 19.87 -2.05 -20.68
N ALA A 355 19.84 -1.08 -21.61
CA ALA A 355 20.98 -0.73 -22.45
C ALA A 355 22.15 -0.19 -21.62
N LYS A 356 21.86 0.74 -20.67
CA LYS A 356 22.86 1.32 -19.75
C LYS A 356 23.59 0.24 -18.95
N GLU A 357 22.85 -0.74 -18.42
CA GLU A 357 23.39 -1.82 -17.58
C GLU A 357 23.95 -2.98 -18.40
N GLY A 358 23.84 -2.95 -19.74
CA GLY A 358 24.36 -3.99 -20.63
C GLY A 358 23.65 -5.34 -20.50
N VAL A 359 22.41 -5.34 -20.01
CA VAL A 359 21.57 -6.54 -19.96
C VAL A 359 20.76 -6.69 -21.25
N LYS A 360 20.06 -7.82 -21.40
CA LYS A 360 19.22 -8.05 -22.58
C LYS A 360 18.09 -7.01 -22.64
N ILE A 361 18.06 -6.24 -23.72
CA ILE A 361 17.01 -5.25 -23.98
C ILE A 361 15.76 -6.02 -24.44
N ALA A 362 14.65 -5.88 -23.69
CA ALA A 362 13.37 -6.46 -24.08
C ALA A 362 12.68 -5.56 -25.13
N ALA A 363 11.78 -6.15 -25.93
CA ALA A 363 10.97 -5.39 -26.88
C ALA A 363 10.18 -4.28 -26.15
N GLU A 364 9.90 -3.19 -26.83
CA GLU A 364 9.05 -2.14 -26.31
C GLU A 364 7.68 -2.69 -25.92
N SER A 365 7.08 -2.08 -24.93
CA SER A 365 5.74 -2.43 -24.50
C SER A 365 4.76 -1.35 -24.93
N LYS A 366 3.66 -1.76 -25.58
CA LYS A 366 2.53 -0.88 -25.87
C LYS A 366 1.51 -0.98 -24.75
N THR A 367 1.12 0.16 -24.16
CA THR A 367 0.06 0.18 -23.16
C THR A 367 -1.26 -0.23 -23.79
N LEU A 368 -1.86 -1.31 -23.29
CA LEU A 368 -3.14 -1.83 -23.74
C LEU A 368 -4.31 -1.33 -22.88
N ALA A 369 -4.09 -1.28 -21.57
CA ALA A 369 -5.08 -0.81 -20.60
C ALA A 369 -4.40 -0.18 -19.40
N THR A 370 -5.01 0.82 -18.80
CA THR A 370 -4.52 1.50 -17.60
C THR A 370 -5.65 1.98 -16.74
N ILE A 371 -5.47 1.96 -15.42
CA ILE A 371 -6.34 2.57 -14.43
C ILE A 371 -5.54 2.98 -13.21
N THR A 372 -5.89 4.09 -12.56
CA THR A 372 -5.35 4.45 -11.24
C THR A 372 -6.18 3.80 -10.13
N PHE A 373 -5.59 3.60 -8.95
CA PHE A 373 -6.37 3.14 -7.79
C PHE A 373 -7.50 4.09 -7.46
N GLN A 374 -7.25 5.40 -7.55
CA GLN A 374 -8.28 6.42 -7.36
C GLN A 374 -9.52 6.16 -8.22
N ASN A 375 -9.34 5.91 -9.52
CA ASN A 375 -10.47 5.67 -10.42
C ASN A 375 -11.11 4.30 -10.17
N TYR A 376 -10.32 3.28 -9.84
CA TYR A 376 -10.83 1.95 -9.56
C TYR A 376 -11.73 1.94 -8.31
N PHE A 377 -11.26 2.47 -7.18
CA PHE A 377 -12.04 2.43 -5.93
C PHE A 377 -13.28 3.34 -5.95
N ARG A 378 -13.29 4.38 -6.79
CA ARG A 378 -14.50 5.19 -6.99
C ARG A 378 -15.65 4.46 -7.69
N MET A 379 -15.42 3.28 -8.26
CA MET A 379 -16.48 2.47 -8.88
C MET A 379 -17.32 1.68 -7.88
N TYR A 380 -16.85 1.52 -6.65
CA TYR A 380 -17.63 0.82 -5.64
C TYR A 380 -18.86 1.64 -5.24
N LYS A 381 -20.03 0.96 -5.15
CA LYS A 381 -21.28 1.57 -4.65
C LYS A 381 -21.13 2.06 -3.21
N LYS A 382 -20.40 1.29 -2.39
CA LYS A 382 -20.02 1.62 -1.03
C LYS A 382 -18.52 1.37 -0.84
N LEU A 383 -17.84 2.37 -0.31
CA LEU A 383 -16.42 2.32 0.01
C LEU A 383 -16.25 2.68 1.48
N SER A 384 -15.37 2.00 2.17
CA SER A 384 -14.94 2.36 3.52
C SER A 384 -13.49 1.95 3.72
N GLY A 385 -12.87 2.43 4.78
CA GLY A 385 -11.49 2.08 5.06
C GLY A 385 -11.13 2.24 6.51
N MET A 386 -9.98 1.70 6.87
CA MET A 386 -9.45 1.77 8.22
C MET A 386 -7.94 2.03 8.19
N THR A 387 -7.47 2.85 9.11
CA THR A 387 -6.05 3.15 9.32
C THR A 387 -5.87 3.80 10.69
N GLY A 388 -4.62 3.95 11.15
CA GLY A 388 -4.28 4.72 12.35
C GLY A 388 -3.98 6.21 12.08
N THR A 389 -3.93 6.66 10.82
CA THR A 389 -3.33 7.93 10.40
C THR A 389 -4.15 8.72 9.37
N ALA A 390 -5.48 8.50 9.27
CA ALA A 390 -6.31 9.12 8.23
C ALA A 390 -6.49 10.64 8.40
N ARG A 391 -6.41 11.16 9.60
CA ARG A 391 -6.83 12.54 9.94
C ARG A 391 -6.04 13.62 9.22
N THR A 392 -4.78 13.39 8.91
CA THR A 392 -3.93 14.33 8.17
C THR A 392 -4.44 14.57 6.76
N GLU A 393 -5.04 13.55 6.14
CA GLU A 393 -5.51 13.53 4.76
C GLU A 393 -7.04 13.67 4.64
N ALA A 394 -7.70 14.18 5.68
CA ALA A 394 -9.17 14.23 5.76
C ALA A 394 -9.81 15.00 4.60
N THR A 395 -9.19 16.06 4.15
CA THR A 395 -9.68 16.87 3.02
C THR A 395 -9.67 16.07 1.73
N GLU A 396 -8.58 15.36 1.44
CA GLU A 396 -8.46 14.55 0.23
C GLU A 396 -9.45 13.38 0.22
N PHE A 397 -9.63 12.69 1.34
CA PHE A 397 -10.64 11.63 1.44
C PHE A 397 -12.04 12.13 1.14
N THR A 398 -12.39 13.30 1.66
CA THR A 398 -13.72 13.88 1.44
C THR A 398 -13.91 14.38 0.00
N GLU A 399 -12.94 15.11 -0.54
CA GLU A 399 -13.05 15.70 -1.87
C GLU A 399 -12.99 14.66 -3.01
N ILE A 400 -12.14 13.62 -2.87
CA ILE A 400 -11.92 12.64 -3.93
C ILE A 400 -12.93 11.50 -3.87
N TYR A 401 -13.18 10.99 -2.67
CA TYR A 401 -13.96 9.76 -2.46
C TYR A 401 -15.30 9.97 -1.75
N GLY A 402 -15.55 11.15 -1.19
CA GLY A 402 -16.73 11.43 -0.36
C GLY A 402 -16.68 10.71 1.00
N LEU A 403 -15.50 10.26 1.43
CA LEU A 403 -15.31 9.55 2.69
C LEU A 403 -15.05 10.52 3.84
N ASN A 404 -15.78 10.33 4.94
CA ASN A 404 -15.51 11.07 6.17
C ASN A 404 -14.67 10.21 7.11
N ILE A 405 -14.02 10.85 8.08
CA ILE A 405 -13.19 10.17 9.07
C ILE A 405 -13.87 10.20 10.44
N VAL A 406 -14.07 9.02 11.00
CA VAL A 406 -14.55 8.82 12.37
C VAL A 406 -13.37 8.34 13.21
N SER A 407 -12.84 9.23 14.05
CA SER A 407 -11.76 8.87 14.99
C SER A 407 -12.36 8.12 16.18
N VAL A 408 -12.12 6.83 16.21
CA VAL A 408 -12.62 5.94 17.25
C VAL A 408 -11.66 5.97 18.44
N PRO A 409 -12.14 6.22 19.67
CA PRO A 409 -11.29 6.23 20.85
C PRO A 409 -10.68 4.84 21.11
N THR A 410 -9.50 4.82 21.72
CA THR A 410 -8.86 3.56 22.14
C THR A 410 -9.65 2.84 23.22
N ASN A 411 -9.63 1.51 23.23
CA ASN A 411 -10.32 0.70 24.24
C ASN A 411 -9.76 0.93 25.65
N ARG A 412 -8.48 1.20 25.76
CA ARG A 412 -7.79 1.55 27.01
C ARG A 412 -7.01 2.85 26.81
N PRO A 413 -6.76 3.63 27.90
CA PRO A 413 -5.94 4.82 27.80
C PRO A 413 -4.55 4.52 27.23
N VAL A 414 -4.07 5.38 26.32
CA VAL A 414 -2.74 5.26 25.72
C VAL A 414 -1.68 5.53 26.78
N GLN A 415 -0.77 4.56 26.97
CA GLN A 415 0.35 4.66 27.92
C GLN A 415 1.67 5.04 27.23
N ARG A 416 1.71 5.04 25.90
CA ARG A 416 2.89 5.40 25.11
C ARG A 416 3.29 6.86 25.41
N LYS A 417 4.59 7.08 25.60
CA LYS A 417 5.17 8.41 25.73
C LYS A 417 5.92 8.74 24.45
N ASP A 418 5.47 9.77 23.78
CA ASP A 418 6.18 10.33 22.62
C ASP A 418 7.14 11.42 23.14
N TYR A 419 8.43 11.19 22.94
CA TYR A 419 9.45 12.16 23.30
C TYR A 419 9.62 13.20 22.19
N PRO A 420 10.00 14.44 22.52
CA PRO A 420 10.31 15.44 21.50
C PRO A 420 11.52 15.04 20.68
N ASP A 421 11.61 15.59 19.47
CA ASP A 421 12.72 15.34 18.56
C ASP A 421 14.06 15.76 19.18
N ALA A 422 15.06 14.88 19.08
CA ALA A 422 16.42 15.17 19.48
C ALA A 422 17.21 15.71 18.29
N ILE A 423 17.64 16.96 18.37
CA ILE A 423 18.35 17.65 17.29
C ILE A 423 19.86 17.55 17.50
N TYR A 424 20.58 17.15 16.46
CA TYR A 424 22.03 16.96 16.47
C TYR A 424 22.71 17.87 15.44
N LYS A 425 23.90 18.35 15.77
CA LYS A 425 24.71 19.22 14.88
C LYS A 425 25.19 18.48 13.63
N THR A 426 25.44 17.17 13.72
CA THR A 426 25.94 16.35 12.63
C THR A 426 25.21 15.01 12.54
N VAL A 427 25.13 14.45 11.34
CA VAL A 427 24.54 13.11 11.10
C VAL A 427 25.31 12.04 11.87
N GLU A 428 26.64 12.13 11.93
CA GLU A 428 27.49 11.19 12.67
C GLU A 428 27.20 11.23 14.17
N GLY A 429 27.04 12.44 14.73
CA GLY A 429 26.65 12.62 16.14
C GLY A 429 25.28 12.04 16.43
N LYS A 430 24.31 12.22 15.55
CA LYS A 430 23.00 11.57 15.63
C LYS A 430 23.13 10.05 15.66
N TYR A 431 23.88 9.45 14.74
CA TYR A 431 24.00 7.98 14.68
C TYR A 431 24.69 7.42 15.91
N ARG A 432 25.71 8.08 16.47
CA ARG A 432 26.32 7.66 17.74
C ARG A 432 25.29 7.67 18.88
N ALA A 433 24.51 8.73 19.03
CA ALA A 433 23.49 8.81 20.06
C ALA A 433 22.41 7.73 19.90
N VAL A 434 22.00 7.42 18.67
CA VAL A 434 21.09 6.30 18.39
C VAL A 434 21.69 4.96 18.86
N ILE A 435 22.95 4.69 18.54
CA ILE A 435 23.62 3.44 18.96
C ILE A 435 23.74 3.37 20.48
N GLU A 436 24.11 4.46 21.16
CA GLU A 436 24.18 4.52 22.63
C GLU A 436 22.83 4.20 23.26
N GLN A 437 21.75 4.79 22.77
CA GLN A 437 20.39 4.54 23.25
C GLN A 437 19.95 3.10 23.00
N VAL A 438 20.23 2.55 21.81
CA VAL A 438 19.93 1.15 21.47
C VAL A 438 20.64 0.21 22.45
N MET A 439 21.92 0.44 22.73
CA MET A 439 22.70 -0.40 23.65
C MET A 439 22.22 -0.27 25.09
N GLU A 440 21.80 0.91 25.53
CA GLU A 440 21.20 1.12 26.85
C GLU A 440 19.89 0.33 26.98
N CYS A 441 18.99 0.43 26.03
CA CYS A 441 17.73 -0.32 26.01
C CYS A 441 17.98 -1.83 26.00
N HIS A 442 18.89 -2.31 25.14
CA HIS A 442 19.26 -3.71 25.06
C HIS A 442 19.80 -4.25 26.41
N LYS A 443 20.69 -3.50 27.06
CA LYS A 443 21.24 -3.84 28.39
C LYS A 443 20.13 -3.93 29.45
N ASN A 444 19.11 -3.12 29.36
CA ASN A 444 17.95 -3.13 30.25
C ASN A 444 16.93 -4.23 29.87
N GLY A 445 17.18 -4.99 28.80
CA GLY A 445 16.27 -6.02 28.31
C GLY A 445 15.05 -5.47 27.56
N GLN A 446 15.05 -4.19 27.22
CA GLN A 446 13.98 -3.55 26.46
C GLN A 446 14.18 -3.84 24.95
N PRO A 447 13.17 -4.35 24.24
CA PRO A 447 13.27 -4.50 22.78
C PRO A 447 13.27 -3.13 22.11
N VAL A 448 14.04 -3.02 21.02
CA VAL A 448 14.22 -1.74 20.29
C VAL A 448 13.97 -1.94 18.81
N LEU A 449 13.13 -1.07 18.24
CA LEU A 449 12.92 -0.96 16.81
C LEU A 449 13.50 0.38 16.34
N VAL A 450 14.48 0.33 15.43
CA VAL A 450 15.12 1.51 14.84
C VAL A 450 14.59 1.70 13.43
N GLY A 451 13.75 2.71 13.22
CA GLY A 451 13.22 3.07 11.91
C GLY A 451 14.22 3.90 11.10
N THR A 452 14.43 3.56 9.83
CA THR A 452 15.27 4.30 8.89
C THR A 452 14.52 4.61 7.60
N VAL A 453 14.84 5.73 6.95
CA VAL A 453 14.17 6.18 5.72
C VAL A 453 14.73 5.55 4.45
N SER A 454 15.86 4.85 4.51
CA SER A 454 16.46 4.17 3.35
C SER A 454 17.25 2.93 3.74
N VAL A 455 17.43 2.02 2.76
CA VAL A 455 18.27 0.82 2.90
C VAL A 455 19.71 1.20 3.25
N GLU A 456 20.27 2.22 2.61
CA GLU A 456 21.64 2.70 2.87
C GLU A 456 21.82 3.12 4.33
N LYS A 457 20.88 3.91 4.88
CA LYS A 457 20.93 4.34 6.29
C LYS A 457 20.81 3.16 7.25
N SER A 458 19.99 2.17 6.91
CA SER A 458 19.88 0.94 7.72
C SER A 458 21.20 0.17 7.75
N GLU A 459 21.91 0.08 6.62
CA GLU A 459 23.21 -0.59 6.52
C GLU A 459 24.34 0.16 7.27
N ILE A 460 24.33 1.52 7.20
CA ILE A 460 25.28 2.34 7.98
C ILE A 460 25.10 2.09 9.47
N LEU A 461 23.85 2.16 9.98
CA LEU A 461 23.58 1.90 11.39
C LEU A 461 23.91 0.46 11.79
N ALA A 462 23.62 -0.52 10.93
CA ALA A 462 23.97 -1.91 11.16
C ALA A 462 25.49 -2.11 11.29
N LYS A 463 26.29 -1.49 10.40
CA LYS A 463 27.77 -1.52 10.48
C LYS A 463 28.29 -0.86 11.75
N MET A 464 27.67 0.22 12.21
CA MET A 464 28.05 0.87 13.45
C MET A 464 27.69 -0.01 14.66
N LEU A 465 26.48 -0.59 14.67
CA LEU A 465 26.01 -1.45 15.74
C LEU A 465 26.82 -2.76 15.87
N GLN A 466 27.30 -3.31 14.75
CA GLN A 466 28.18 -4.50 14.71
C GLN A 466 29.45 -4.36 15.56
N ARG A 467 29.90 -3.13 15.83
CA ARG A 467 31.07 -2.89 16.70
C ARG A 467 30.75 -3.09 18.18
N HIS A 468 29.47 -3.10 18.55
CA HIS A 468 28.99 -3.22 19.93
C HIS A 468 28.32 -4.57 20.20
N THR A 469 27.50 -5.07 19.27
CA THR A 469 26.83 -6.37 19.37
C THR A 469 26.61 -6.98 17.99
N ARG A 470 26.47 -8.31 17.93
CA ARG A 470 26.04 -9.04 16.73
C ARG A 470 24.61 -9.56 16.84
N ASP A 471 23.99 -9.37 18.00
CA ASP A 471 22.62 -9.83 18.26
C ASP A 471 21.61 -8.76 17.86
N PHE A 472 21.41 -8.61 16.55
CA PHE A 472 20.41 -7.73 15.98
C PHE A 472 19.97 -8.22 14.59
N ASN A 473 18.78 -7.82 14.18
CA ASN A 473 18.22 -8.10 12.88
C ASN A 473 18.13 -6.82 12.04
N VAL A 474 18.31 -6.95 10.72
CA VAL A 474 18.12 -5.87 9.74
C VAL A 474 17.02 -6.28 8.79
N LEU A 475 16.01 -5.43 8.71
CA LEU A 475 14.85 -5.60 7.87
C LEU A 475 14.80 -4.50 6.82
N ASN A 476 15.13 -4.86 5.58
CA ASN A 476 15.10 -3.95 4.44
C ASN A 476 14.79 -4.73 3.16
N ALA A 477 14.67 -4.05 2.02
CA ALA A 477 14.31 -4.64 0.73
C ALA A 477 15.22 -5.81 0.29
N LYS A 478 16.45 -5.89 0.79
CA LYS A 478 17.38 -7.00 0.46
C LYS A 478 17.07 -8.29 1.23
N ASN A 479 16.35 -8.20 2.37
CA ASN A 479 16.09 -9.30 3.31
C ASN A 479 14.58 -9.57 3.50
N HIS A 480 13.75 -9.21 2.54
CA HIS A 480 12.29 -9.28 2.66
C HIS A 480 11.72 -10.70 2.81
N GLU A 481 12.43 -11.73 2.34
CA GLU A 481 11.99 -13.14 2.44
C GLU A 481 11.82 -13.62 3.89
N ARG A 482 12.54 -13.01 4.84
CA ARG A 482 12.48 -13.32 6.26
C ARG A 482 11.74 -12.27 7.10
N GLU A 483 11.02 -11.37 6.44
CA GLU A 483 10.36 -10.24 7.10
C GLU A 483 9.42 -10.71 8.22
N ALA A 484 8.53 -11.66 7.92
CA ALA A 484 7.54 -12.15 8.88
C ALA A 484 8.19 -12.78 10.13
N GLU A 485 9.27 -13.56 9.96
CA GLU A 485 10.00 -14.18 11.07
C GLU A 485 10.68 -13.13 11.96
N ILE A 486 11.31 -12.12 11.33
CA ILE A 486 12.02 -11.06 12.07
C ILE A 486 11.03 -10.20 12.86
N VAL A 487 9.91 -9.80 12.21
CA VAL A 487 8.88 -8.98 12.86
C VAL A 487 8.22 -9.73 14.01
N ALA A 488 7.90 -11.01 13.85
CA ALA A 488 7.33 -11.86 14.90
C ALA A 488 8.19 -11.89 16.16
N GLN A 489 9.50 -11.79 16.03
CA GLN A 489 10.46 -11.84 17.16
C GLN A 489 10.98 -10.46 17.59
N ALA A 490 10.59 -9.38 16.91
CA ALA A 490 11.08 -8.03 17.21
C ALA A 490 10.70 -7.53 18.62
N GLY A 491 9.60 -8.02 19.18
CA GLY A 491 9.16 -7.71 20.55
C GLY A 491 9.80 -8.56 21.66
N LYS A 492 10.71 -9.49 21.35
CA LYS A 492 11.37 -10.35 22.31
C LYS A 492 12.28 -9.53 23.24
N LYS A 493 12.38 -9.96 24.51
CA LYS A 493 13.21 -9.28 25.51
C LYS A 493 14.63 -9.02 25.00
N GLY A 494 15.04 -7.77 24.97
CA GLY A 494 16.37 -7.34 24.53
C GLY A 494 16.60 -7.40 23.01
N ALA A 495 15.59 -7.71 22.19
CA ALA A 495 15.75 -7.76 20.74
C ALA A 495 16.07 -6.37 20.16
N ILE A 496 16.96 -6.33 19.16
CA ILE A 496 17.27 -5.13 18.39
C ILE A 496 16.90 -5.41 16.93
N THR A 497 16.04 -4.56 16.37
CA THR A 497 15.64 -4.64 14.97
C THR A 497 15.85 -3.29 14.29
N ILE A 498 16.66 -3.24 13.24
CA ILE A 498 16.82 -2.06 12.38
C ILE A 498 15.94 -2.29 11.15
N ALA A 499 15.03 -1.38 10.87
CA ALA A 499 14.08 -1.53 9.78
C ALA A 499 13.98 -0.27 8.92
N THR A 500 13.76 -0.44 7.62
CA THR A 500 13.28 0.63 6.77
C THR A 500 11.76 0.80 6.96
N ASN A 501 11.15 1.80 6.32
CA ASN A 501 9.70 2.12 6.44
C ASN A 501 8.75 0.94 6.21
N MET A 502 9.25 -0.19 5.74
CA MET A 502 8.48 -1.42 5.51
C MET A 502 8.08 -2.16 6.78
N ALA A 503 8.90 -2.09 7.82
CA ALA A 503 8.67 -2.88 9.02
C ALA A 503 7.62 -2.22 9.92
N GLY A 504 6.61 -2.98 10.25
CA GLY A 504 5.54 -2.56 11.15
C GLY A 504 4.25 -2.13 10.45
N ARG A 505 4.22 -2.06 9.11
CA ARG A 505 2.99 -1.78 8.39
C ARG A 505 2.21 -3.08 8.19
N GLY A 506 1.02 -3.17 8.80
CA GLY A 506 0.14 -4.34 8.71
C GLY A 506 0.60 -5.58 9.49
N THR A 507 1.68 -5.49 10.28
CA THR A 507 2.17 -6.60 11.11
C THR A 507 2.26 -6.18 12.56
N ASP A 508 1.62 -6.91 13.47
CA ASP A 508 1.67 -6.64 14.90
C ASP A 508 2.98 -7.17 15.49
N ILE A 509 3.68 -6.31 16.24
CA ILE A 509 4.85 -6.71 17.04
C ILE A 509 4.36 -7.08 18.44
N MET A 510 4.39 -8.36 18.76
CA MET A 510 3.98 -8.85 20.07
C MET A 510 5.13 -8.71 21.07
N LEU A 511 4.88 -8.02 22.20
CA LEU A 511 5.83 -7.96 23.30
C LEU A 511 6.00 -9.34 23.93
N GLY A 512 7.27 -9.79 24.05
CA GLY A 512 7.60 -11.14 24.44
C GLY A 512 7.98 -12.06 23.28
N GLY A 513 7.71 -11.65 22.05
CA GLY A 513 7.87 -12.45 20.83
C GLY A 513 6.67 -13.36 20.56
N ASN A 514 6.63 -13.97 19.37
CA ASN A 514 5.65 -14.98 19.04
C ASN A 514 6.13 -16.35 19.53
N ALA A 515 5.25 -17.08 20.20
CA ALA A 515 5.55 -18.41 20.75
C ALA A 515 5.23 -19.56 19.76
N GLU A 516 4.57 -19.26 18.63
CA GLU A 516 4.16 -20.25 17.61
C GLU A 516 5.24 -20.41 16.51
#